data_059c48c5b0f85943a7757f3c225ee3ca
#
_entry.id   059c48c5b0f85943a7757f3c225ee3ca
#
_cell.length_a   1.000
_cell.length_b   1.000
_cell.length_c   1.000
_cell.angle_alpha   90.00
_cell.angle_beta   90.00
_cell.angle_gamma   90.00
#
_symmetry.space_group_name_H-M   'P 1'
#
loop_
_entity.id
_entity.type
_entity.pdbx_description
1 polymer ?
#
loop_
_entity_poly.entity_id
_entity_poly.type
_entity_poly.pdbx_seq_one_letter_code
_entity_poly.pdbx_strand_id
1 'polypeptide(L)'
;MTHNAPRTSLKGLKGLVVGIANVHSIAWGCAEAFKAAGAELAITYLNEKAKPHVRPLAEAVDATLTLPMDVENDAEVAAVFEEIEAKWGKLDFLLHSIAFAPLQDLHGRVVDSSRDGFNRAMDISCHSLIRLSRLAAPLMKDGGAILTMSYEGANRVAPNYGIMGLAKAALEAATRALSAELGPANISVNAISPGPIATRAASGILEFDQLMEDSVKNAPLHRMVTIEEVGALAALLASPAGRGITGDVVVIDAGRHIVY
;
A
#
# COMPACT_ATOMS: atom_id res chain seq x y z
N MET A 1 27.49 11.06 -25.33
CA MET A 1 26.64 10.01 -24.72
C MET A 1 26.12 10.58 -23.41
N THR A 2 24.88 11.01 -23.35
CA THR A 2 24.27 11.51 -22.11
C THR A 2 24.08 10.32 -21.18
N HIS A 3 24.77 10.30 -20.03
CA HIS A 3 24.49 9.36 -18.96
C HIS A 3 23.07 9.63 -18.46
N ASN A 4 22.08 8.90 -19.02
CA ASN A 4 20.74 8.90 -18.46
C ASN A 4 20.83 8.39 -17.01
N ALA A 5 20.17 9.09 -16.09
CA ALA A 5 20.00 8.61 -14.72
C ALA A 5 19.47 7.17 -14.74
N PRO A 6 19.85 6.32 -13.77
CA PRO A 6 19.32 4.96 -13.70
C PRO A 6 17.78 4.97 -13.80
N ARG A 7 17.21 4.11 -14.64
CA ARG A 7 15.74 4.05 -14.85
C ARG A 7 14.96 3.74 -13.56
N THR A 8 15.64 3.25 -12.52
CA THR A 8 15.12 2.97 -11.18
C THR A 8 15.19 4.19 -10.23
N SER A 9 15.80 5.31 -10.65
CA SER A 9 15.85 6.52 -9.84
C SER A 9 14.48 7.19 -9.74
N LEU A 10 14.13 7.64 -8.52
CA LEU A 10 12.96 8.49 -8.23
C LEU A 10 13.33 9.96 -8.02
N LYS A 11 14.56 10.36 -8.37
CA LYS A 11 15.03 11.74 -8.18
C LYS A 11 14.14 12.73 -8.91
N GLY A 12 13.61 13.70 -8.15
CA GLY A 12 12.68 14.72 -8.65
C GLY A 12 11.23 14.27 -8.76
N LEU A 13 10.92 13.01 -8.41
CA LEU A 13 9.55 12.53 -8.32
C LEU A 13 8.97 12.81 -6.94
N LYS A 14 7.67 13.05 -6.91
CA LYS A 14 6.87 13.43 -5.75
C LYS A 14 5.88 12.32 -5.41
N GLY A 15 5.97 11.78 -4.19
CA GLY A 15 5.17 10.64 -3.77
C GLY A 15 4.33 10.89 -2.54
N LEU A 16 3.09 10.39 -2.55
CA LEU A 16 2.23 10.33 -1.37
C LEU A 16 2.27 8.91 -0.79
N VAL A 17 2.62 8.80 0.48
CA VAL A 17 2.65 7.53 1.23
C VAL A 17 1.55 7.54 2.29
N VAL A 18 0.63 6.59 2.17
CA VAL A 18 -0.50 6.43 3.08
C VAL A 18 -0.43 5.07 3.79
N GLY A 19 -0.56 5.07 5.13
CA GLY A 19 -0.65 3.84 5.91
C GLY A 19 0.54 3.55 6.83
N ILE A 20 1.43 4.51 7.06
CA ILE A 20 2.46 4.37 8.10
C ILE A 20 1.79 4.46 9.47
N ALA A 21 2.01 3.43 10.31
CA ALA A 21 1.57 3.41 11.72
C ALA A 21 2.75 3.41 12.71
N ASN A 22 3.85 2.76 12.33
CA ASN A 22 5.10 2.67 13.11
C ASN A 22 6.24 2.13 12.21
N VAL A 23 7.42 1.89 12.81
CA VAL A 23 8.64 1.36 12.13
C VAL A 23 8.46 -0.04 11.50
N HIS A 24 7.43 -0.79 11.87
CA HIS A 24 7.18 -2.14 11.33
C HIS A 24 6.15 -2.11 10.19
N SER A 25 5.65 -0.94 9.81
CA SER A 25 4.69 -0.82 8.71
C SER A 25 5.37 -1.10 7.36
N ILE A 26 4.73 -1.87 6.48
CA ILE A 26 5.17 -2.04 5.10
C ILE A 26 5.33 -0.67 4.42
N ALA A 27 4.39 0.26 4.67
CA ALA A 27 4.47 1.62 4.16
C ALA A 27 5.72 2.37 4.62
N TRP A 28 6.28 2.04 5.80
CA TRP A 28 7.54 2.61 6.26
C TRP A 28 8.72 2.12 5.42
N GLY A 29 8.88 0.80 5.24
CA GLY A 29 9.92 0.25 4.37
C GLY A 29 9.84 0.80 2.94
N CYS A 30 8.62 1.03 2.43
CA CYS A 30 8.42 1.70 1.13
C CYS A 30 8.88 3.16 1.16
N ALA A 31 8.56 3.93 2.22
CA ALA A 31 8.97 5.34 2.34
C ALA A 31 10.50 5.47 2.38
N GLU A 32 11.19 4.61 3.14
CA GLU A 32 12.66 4.56 3.18
C GLU A 32 13.24 4.26 1.79
N ALA A 33 12.70 3.27 1.08
CA ALA A 33 13.14 2.91 -0.26
C ALA A 33 12.90 4.04 -1.28
N PHE A 34 11.74 4.70 -1.24
CA PHE A 34 11.46 5.85 -2.09
C PHE A 34 12.42 7.01 -1.83
N LYS A 35 12.67 7.32 -0.55
CA LYS A 35 13.64 8.36 -0.17
C LYS A 35 15.05 8.02 -0.63
N ALA A 36 15.50 6.79 -0.42
CA ALA A 36 16.81 6.31 -0.87
C ALA A 36 16.97 6.39 -2.39
N ALA A 37 15.87 6.16 -3.14
CA ALA A 37 15.84 6.33 -4.60
C ALA A 37 15.77 7.81 -5.06
N GLY A 38 15.65 8.77 -4.13
CA GLY A 38 15.71 10.20 -4.39
C GLY A 38 14.36 10.92 -4.50
N ALA A 39 13.25 10.30 -4.11
CA ALA A 39 11.94 10.93 -4.12
C ALA A 39 11.78 12.00 -3.03
N GLU A 40 10.90 12.97 -3.28
CA GLU A 40 10.31 13.83 -2.27
C GLU A 40 8.97 13.23 -1.81
N LEU A 41 8.72 13.22 -0.49
CA LEU A 41 7.58 12.50 0.08
C LEU A 41 6.61 13.41 0.83
N ALA A 42 5.32 13.12 0.65
CA ALA A 42 4.24 13.48 1.57
C ALA A 42 3.84 12.22 2.32
N ILE A 43 3.69 12.32 3.63
CA ILE A 43 3.33 11.21 4.51
C ILE A 43 2.05 11.59 5.27
N THR A 44 1.14 10.64 5.41
CA THR A 44 -0.06 10.84 6.22
C THR A 44 -0.03 10.01 7.49
N TYR A 45 -0.73 10.50 8.51
CA TYR A 45 -1.02 9.78 9.74
C TYR A 45 -2.53 9.78 10.00
N LEU A 46 -3.04 8.68 10.58
CA LEU A 46 -4.49 8.47 10.71
C LEU A 46 -5.17 9.52 11.62
N ASN A 47 -4.57 9.86 12.75
CA ASN A 47 -5.16 10.77 13.75
C ASN A 47 -4.11 11.24 14.76
N GLU A 48 -4.49 12.12 15.69
CA GLU A 48 -3.59 12.67 16.71
C GLU A 48 -2.94 11.61 17.62
N LYS A 49 -3.55 10.41 17.79
CA LYS A 49 -2.93 9.30 18.54
C LYS A 49 -1.82 8.62 17.73
N ALA A 50 -1.94 8.58 16.40
CA ALA A 50 -0.93 8.00 15.51
C ALA A 50 0.24 8.97 15.26
N LYS A 51 -0.01 10.28 15.29
CA LYS A 51 0.95 11.34 14.98
C LYS A 51 2.30 11.22 15.71
N PRO A 52 2.38 10.95 17.05
CA PRO A 52 3.65 10.79 17.74
C PRO A 52 4.51 9.62 17.24
N HIS A 53 3.88 8.60 16.65
CA HIS A 53 4.57 7.45 16.09
C HIS A 53 5.01 7.64 14.63
N VAL A 54 4.27 8.46 13.88
CA VAL A 54 4.52 8.69 12.44
C VAL A 54 5.43 9.88 12.20
N ARG A 55 5.30 10.96 12.99
CA ARG A 55 6.06 12.19 12.80
C ARG A 55 7.58 11.99 12.81
N PRO A 56 8.18 11.25 13.77
CA PRO A 56 9.63 10.99 13.76
C PRO A 56 10.09 10.24 12.50
N LEU A 57 9.23 9.35 11.96
CA LEU A 57 9.51 8.61 10.73
C LEU A 57 9.45 9.54 9.50
N ALA A 58 8.46 10.42 9.46
CA ALA A 58 8.38 11.44 8.41
C ALA A 58 9.59 12.38 8.42
N GLU A 59 10.05 12.78 9.61
CA GLU A 59 11.28 13.58 9.80
C GLU A 59 12.53 12.80 9.34
N ALA A 60 12.63 11.50 9.61
CA ALA A 60 13.77 10.65 9.22
C ALA A 60 13.95 10.51 7.70
N VAL A 61 12.87 10.63 6.91
CA VAL A 61 12.93 10.65 5.45
C VAL A 61 12.81 12.06 4.85
N ASP A 62 12.97 13.11 5.66
CA ASP A 62 12.80 14.52 5.27
C ASP A 62 11.51 14.74 4.47
N ALA A 63 10.37 14.22 4.96
CA ALA A 63 9.10 14.38 4.28
C ALA A 63 8.72 15.86 4.16
N THR A 64 8.38 16.29 2.96
CA THR A 64 8.01 17.70 2.67
C THR A 64 6.69 18.08 3.32
N LEU A 65 5.76 17.10 3.41
CA LEU A 65 4.44 17.24 4.03
C LEU A 65 4.20 16.08 5.00
N THR A 66 3.60 16.39 6.15
CA THR A 66 3.12 15.38 7.12
C THR A 66 1.73 15.80 7.59
N LEU A 67 0.70 15.12 7.12
CA LEU A 67 -0.69 15.55 7.19
C LEU A 67 -1.59 14.49 7.85
N PRO A 68 -2.64 14.91 8.60
CA PRO A 68 -3.66 13.96 9.04
C PRO A 68 -4.49 13.48 7.85
N MET A 69 -4.88 12.21 7.85
CA MET A 69 -5.82 11.68 6.88
C MET A 69 -6.50 10.40 7.41
N ASP A 70 -7.75 10.52 7.78
CA ASP A 70 -8.65 9.38 7.93
C ASP A 70 -9.40 9.19 6.61
N VAL A 71 -9.28 8.01 6.00
CA VAL A 71 -9.96 7.73 4.71
C VAL A 71 -11.48 7.63 4.84
N GLU A 72 -12.02 7.53 6.05
CA GLU A 72 -13.46 7.64 6.31
C GLU A 72 -13.93 9.12 6.34
N ASN A 73 -13.02 10.10 6.30
CA ASN A 73 -13.30 11.53 6.30
C ASN A 73 -12.92 12.17 4.95
N ASP A 74 -13.90 12.35 4.08
CA ASP A 74 -13.69 12.90 2.74
C ASP A 74 -13.06 14.31 2.77
N ALA A 75 -13.33 15.11 3.80
CA ALA A 75 -12.73 16.45 3.93
C ALA A 75 -11.23 16.39 4.23
N GLU A 76 -10.80 15.47 5.10
CA GLU A 76 -9.37 15.26 5.36
C GLU A 76 -8.66 14.71 4.12
N VAL A 77 -9.30 13.78 3.42
CA VAL A 77 -8.78 13.25 2.16
C VAL A 77 -8.60 14.37 1.13
N ALA A 78 -9.60 15.23 0.92
CA ALA A 78 -9.51 16.35 -0.01
C ALA A 78 -8.40 17.32 0.37
N ALA A 79 -8.30 17.70 1.66
CA ALA A 79 -7.29 18.62 2.17
C ALA A 79 -5.86 18.15 1.90
N VAL A 80 -5.58 16.83 1.98
CA VAL A 80 -4.25 16.29 1.65
C VAL A 80 -3.89 16.56 0.20
N PHE A 81 -4.81 16.36 -0.75
CA PHE A 81 -4.53 16.59 -2.16
C PHE A 81 -4.45 18.08 -2.51
N GLU A 82 -5.23 18.93 -1.84
CA GLU A 82 -5.13 20.41 -1.95
C GLU A 82 -3.74 20.89 -1.49
N GLU A 83 -3.24 20.39 -0.37
CA GLU A 83 -1.89 20.71 0.12
C GLU A 83 -0.78 20.22 -0.83
N ILE A 84 -0.94 19.01 -1.40
CA ILE A 84 -0.02 18.48 -2.41
C ILE A 84 -0.02 19.37 -3.66
N GLU A 85 -1.19 19.77 -4.15
CA GLU A 85 -1.31 20.65 -5.31
C GLU A 85 -0.68 22.02 -5.03
N ALA A 86 -1.00 22.61 -3.89
CA ALA A 86 -0.45 23.91 -3.49
C ALA A 86 1.08 23.89 -3.34
N LYS A 87 1.63 22.80 -2.78
CA LYS A 87 3.07 22.68 -2.50
C LYS A 87 3.90 22.26 -3.71
N TRP A 88 3.37 21.32 -4.52
CA TRP A 88 4.13 20.68 -5.59
C TRP A 88 3.55 20.89 -6.99
N GLY A 89 2.26 21.21 -7.10
CA GLY A 89 1.54 21.33 -8.37
C GLY A 89 1.42 20.02 -9.16
N LYS A 90 1.91 18.91 -8.60
CA LYS A 90 1.89 17.57 -9.21
C LYS A 90 2.05 16.46 -8.17
N LEU A 91 1.73 15.24 -8.60
CA LEU A 91 2.06 13.99 -7.92
C LEU A 91 2.60 13.01 -8.97
N ASP A 92 3.62 12.23 -8.64
CA ASP A 92 4.20 11.26 -9.56
C ASP A 92 3.88 9.82 -9.15
N PHE A 93 3.67 9.56 -7.85
CA PHE A 93 3.21 8.25 -7.39
C PHE A 93 2.42 8.32 -6.07
N LEU A 94 1.55 7.33 -5.88
CA LEU A 94 0.75 7.13 -4.67
C LEU A 94 1.00 5.71 -4.14
N LEU A 95 1.32 5.57 -2.87
CA LEU A 95 1.29 4.31 -2.14
C LEU A 95 0.08 4.28 -1.20
N HIS A 96 -0.86 3.40 -1.49
CA HIS A 96 -2.00 3.07 -0.64
C HIS A 96 -1.70 1.79 0.15
N SER A 97 -1.41 1.90 1.45
CA SER A 97 -1.09 0.77 2.32
C SER A 97 -2.02 0.75 3.54
N ILE A 98 -3.33 0.69 3.27
CA ILE A 98 -4.39 0.74 4.27
C ILE A 98 -5.17 -0.58 4.25
N ALA A 99 -5.52 -1.06 5.44
CA ALA A 99 -6.48 -2.15 5.62
C ALA A 99 -7.09 -2.05 7.03
N PHE A 100 -8.39 -2.32 7.12
CA PHE A 100 -9.11 -2.39 8.38
C PHE A 100 -10.32 -3.32 8.26
N ALA A 101 -10.55 -4.11 9.30
CA ALA A 101 -11.83 -4.77 9.57
C ALA A 101 -12.10 -4.74 11.08
N PRO A 102 -13.37 -4.62 11.53
CA PRO A 102 -13.72 -4.80 12.94
C PRO A 102 -13.29 -6.20 13.39
N LEU A 103 -12.75 -6.31 14.61
CA LEU A 103 -12.21 -7.57 15.14
C LEU A 103 -13.20 -8.72 15.11
N GLN A 104 -14.47 -8.46 15.42
CA GLN A 104 -15.54 -9.48 15.40
C GLN A 104 -15.76 -10.06 14.00
N ASP A 105 -15.62 -9.25 12.96
CA ASP A 105 -15.82 -9.66 11.57
C ASP A 105 -14.50 -10.19 10.94
N LEU A 106 -13.36 -9.81 11.50
CA LEU A 106 -12.05 -10.34 11.12
C LEU A 106 -11.86 -11.79 11.63
N HIS A 107 -12.22 -12.03 12.90
CA HIS A 107 -12.00 -13.32 13.56
C HIS A 107 -13.18 -14.29 13.41
N GLY A 108 -14.35 -13.78 13.04
CA GLY A 108 -15.56 -14.56 12.90
C GLY A 108 -15.61 -15.41 11.62
N ARG A 109 -16.62 -16.28 11.55
CA ARG A 109 -16.95 -16.97 10.29
C ARG A 109 -17.49 -15.94 9.31
N VAL A 110 -17.10 -16.04 8.04
CA VAL A 110 -17.56 -15.11 6.98
C VAL A 110 -19.08 -15.08 6.88
N VAL A 111 -19.75 -16.23 7.08
CA VAL A 111 -21.23 -16.32 7.03
C VAL A 111 -21.93 -15.57 8.17
N ASP A 112 -21.23 -15.27 9.25
CA ASP A 112 -21.75 -14.57 10.43
C ASP A 112 -21.30 -13.09 10.44
N SER A 113 -20.61 -12.62 9.40
CA SER A 113 -20.14 -11.24 9.34
C SER A 113 -21.29 -10.25 9.36
N SER A 114 -21.09 -9.17 10.11
CA SER A 114 -22.09 -8.10 10.18
C SER A 114 -22.10 -7.27 8.89
N ARG A 115 -23.28 -6.76 8.51
CA ARG A 115 -23.43 -5.88 7.36
C ARG A 115 -22.56 -4.63 7.50
N ASP A 116 -22.55 -4.02 8.67
CA ASP A 116 -21.82 -2.78 8.92
C ASP A 116 -20.31 -3.01 8.93
N GLY A 117 -19.85 -4.10 9.56
CA GLY A 117 -18.44 -4.47 9.55
C GLY A 117 -17.92 -4.83 8.17
N PHE A 118 -18.73 -5.56 7.37
CA PHE A 118 -18.41 -5.84 5.98
C PHE A 118 -18.29 -4.55 5.15
N ASN A 119 -19.30 -3.66 5.24
CA ASN A 119 -19.29 -2.40 4.50
C ASN A 119 -18.09 -1.54 4.88
N ARG A 120 -17.77 -1.43 6.17
CA ARG A 120 -16.64 -0.64 6.67
C ARG A 120 -15.30 -1.23 6.22
N ALA A 121 -15.14 -2.56 6.27
CA ALA A 121 -13.95 -3.22 5.76
C ALA A 121 -13.74 -2.97 4.25
N MET A 122 -14.80 -3.04 3.47
CA MET A 122 -14.78 -2.76 2.03
C MET A 122 -14.49 -1.30 1.73
N ASP A 123 -15.07 -0.37 2.46
CA ASP A 123 -14.84 1.06 2.27
C ASP A 123 -13.39 1.45 2.57
N ILE A 124 -12.87 1.05 3.74
CA ILE A 124 -11.52 1.42 4.16
C ILE A 124 -10.45 0.65 3.38
N SER A 125 -10.65 -0.66 3.11
CA SER A 125 -9.58 -1.50 2.58
C SER A 125 -9.58 -1.61 1.04
N CYS A 126 -10.66 -1.21 0.37
CA CYS A 126 -10.79 -1.28 -1.08
C CYS A 126 -11.23 0.06 -1.69
N HIS A 127 -12.40 0.59 -1.30
CA HIS A 127 -12.96 1.79 -1.94
C HIS A 127 -12.10 3.04 -1.71
N SER A 128 -11.36 3.10 -0.59
CA SER A 128 -10.41 4.18 -0.35
C SER A 128 -9.33 4.28 -1.45
N LEU A 129 -8.83 3.15 -2.00
CA LEU A 129 -7.92 3.18 -3.16
C LEU A 129 -8.58 3.91 -4.35
N ILE A 130 -9.84 3.61 -4.64
CA ILE A 130 -10.57 4.22 -5.76
C ILE A 130 -10.71 5.74 -5.53
N ARG A 131 -11.09 6.15 -4.32
CA ARG A 131 -11.23 7.58 -3.95
C ARG A 131 -9.90 8.33 -4.03
N LEU A 132 -8.83 7.76 -3.48
CA LEU A 132 -7.49 8.36 -3.55
C LEU A 132 -6.98 8.43 -5.00
N SER A 133 -7.23 7.39 -5.81
CA SER A 133 -6.85 7.39 -7.23
C SER A 133 -7.56 8.48 -8.02
N ARG A 134 -8.86 8.73 -7.75
CA ARG A 134 -9.63 9.81 -8.37
C ARG A 134 -9.01 11.19 -8.11
N LEU A 135 -8.48 11.41 -6.91
CA LEU A 135 -7.87 12.70 -6.54
C LEU A 135 -6.39 12.78 -6.98
N ALA A 136 -5.69 11.66 -7.04
CA ALA A 136 -4.30 11.60 -7.49
C ALA A 136 -4.15 11.78 -9.00
N ALA A 137 -5.01 11.16 -9.80
CA ALA A 137 -4.89 11.12 -11.25
C ALA A 137 -4.79 12.52 -11.92
N PRO A 138 -5.58 13.54 -11.54
CA PRO A 138 -5.45 14.89 -12.10
C PRO A 138 -4.11 15.56 -11.81
N LEU A 139 -3.42 15.17 -10.73
CA LEU A 139 -2.11 15.67 -10.37
C LEU A 139 -0.96 14.93 -11.06
N MET A 140 -1.22 13.75 -11.64
CA MET A 140 -0.25 12.92 -12.37
C MET A 140 -0.18 13.33 -13.86
N LYS A 141 0.12 14.60 -14.12
CA LYS A 141 0.06 15.24 -15.45
C LYS A 141 1.00 14.61 -16.50
N ASP A 142 2.10 14.03 -16.04
CA ASP A 142 3.10 13.37 -16.92
C ASP A 142 3.03 11.83 -16.81
N GLY A 143 1.89 11.32 -16.36
CA GLY A 143 1.73 9.92 -15.95
C GLY A 143 2.23 9.69 -14.53
N GLY A 144 2.16 8.45 -14.06
CA GLY A 144 2.53 8.14 -12.68
C GLY A 144 2.37 6.67 -12.32
N ALA A 145 2.46 6.37 -11.02
CA ALA A 145 2.25 5.02 -10.49
C ALA A 145 1.36 5.05 -9.24
N ILE A 146 0.37 4.18 -9.20
CA ILE A 146 -0.47 3.94 -8.02
C ILE A 146 -0.21 2.52 -7.54
N LEU A 147 0.20 2.37 -6.30
CA LEU A 147 0.55 1.11 -5.68
C LEU A 147 -0.36 0.83 -4.49
N THR A 148 -0.79 -0.42 -4.34
CA THR A 148 -1.53 -0.85 -3.16
C THR A 148 -0.98 -2.15 -2.59
N MET A 149 -1.32 -2.47 -1.33
CA MET A 149 -0.87 -3.68 -0.65
C MET A 149 -2.00 -4.71 -0.58
N SER A 150 -1.82 -5.84 -1.28
CA SER A 150 -2.68 -7.02 -1.20
C SER A 150 -2.10 -8.07 -0.25
N TYR A 151 -2.64 -9.26 -0.29
CA TYR A 151 -2.19 -10.45 0.43
C TYR A 151 -2.77 -11.71 -0.24
N GLU A 152 -2.09 -12.86 -0.10
CA GLU A 152 -2.53 -14.13 -0.69
C GLU A 152 -3.96 -14.54 -0.31
N GLY A 153 -4.47 -14.04 0.82
CA GLY A 153 -5.85 -14.22 1.25
C GLY A 153 -6.92 -13.69 0.26
N ALA A 154 -6.53 -12.94 -0.76
CA ALA A 154 -7.39 -12.56 -1.88
C ALA A 154 -7.74 -13.74 -2.79
N ASN A 155 -6.83 -14.70 -2.91
CA ASN A 155 -6.92 -15.82 -3.86
C ASN A 155 -7.02 -17.19 -3.18
N ARG A 156 -6.70 -17.27 -1.90
CA ARG A 156 -6.75 -18.48 -1.08
C ARG A 156 -7.41 -18.19 0.26
N VAL A 157 -7.99 -19.22 0.86
CA VAL A 157 -8.52 -19.10 2.24
C VAL A 157 -7.33 -19.05 3.20
N ALA A 158 -7.08 -17.89 3.78
CA ALA A 158 -6.11 -17.73 4.86
C ALA A 158 -6.83 -17.90 6.21
N PRO A 159 -6.35 -18.77 7.12
CA PRO A 159 -6.93 -18.91 8.45
C PRO A 159 -7.00 -17.56 9.19
N ASN A 160 -8.08 -17.35 9.93
CA ASN A 160 -8.29 -16.17 10.76
C ASN A 160 -8.23 -14.82 10.01
N TYR A 161 -8.45 -14.84 8.69
CA TYR A 161 -8.42 -13.63 7.85
C TYR A 161 -9.84 -13.11 7.49
N GLY A 162 -10.87 -13.88 7.75
CA GLY A 162 -12.28 -13.52 7.67
C GLY A 162 -12.65 -12.70 6.41
N ILE A 163 -13.41 -11.63 6.62
CA ILE A 163 -13.87 -10.73 5.54
C ILE A 163 -12.72 -9.95 4.88
N MET A 164 -11.54 -9.91 5.48
CA MET A 164 -10.41 -9.21 4.89
C MET A 164 -9.94 -9.87 3.58
N GLY A 165 -10.07 -11.20 3.45
CA GLY A 165 -9.82 -11.91 2.19
C GLY A 165 -10.71 -11.38 1.06
N LEU A 166 -12.01 -11.17 1.34
CA LEU A 166 -12.95 -10.60 0.39
C LEU A 166 -12.58 -9.16 0.01
N ALA A 167 -12.19 -8.35 1.00
CA ALA A 167 -11.75 -6.97 0.75
C ALA A 167 -10.47 -6.93 -0.11
N LYS A 168 -9.51 -7.86 0.10
CA LYS A 168 -8.30 -7.95 -0.73
C LYS A 168 -8.59 -8.46 -2.14
N ALA A 169 -9.53 -9.40 -2.31
CA ALA A 169 -9.98 -9.83 -3.64
C ALA A 169 -10.64 -8.67 -4.42
N ALA A 170 -11.47 -7.88 -3.75
CA ALA A 170 -12.05 -6.67 -4.33
C ALA A 170 -10.99 -5.61 -4.66
N LEU A 171 -9.97 -5.43 -3.81
CA LEU A 171 -8.85 -4.52 -4.03
C LEU A 171 -8.05 -4.91 -5.28
N GLU A 172 -7.78 -6.19 -5.50
CA GLU A 172 -7.10 -6.69 -6.70
C GLU A 172 -7.96 -6.50 -7.96
N ALA A 173 -9.28 -6.69 -7.85
CA ALA A 173 -10.21 -6.38 -8.95
C ALA A 173 -10.23 -4.88 -9.26
N ALA A 174 -10.24 -4.02 -8.22
CA ALA A 174 -10.16 -2.56 -8.38
C ALA A 174 -8.83 -2.13 -9.02
N THR A 175 -7.71 -2.77 -8.67
CA THR A 175 -6.40 -2.54 -9.28
C THR A 175 -6.45 -2.74 -10.80
N ARG A 176 -7.06 -3.84 -11.28
CA ARG A 176 -7.22 -4.11 -12.71
C ARG A 176 -8.13 -3.08 -13.40
N ALA A 177 -9.25 -2.74 -12.78
CA ALA A 177 -10.18 -1.75 -13.33
C ALA A 177 -9.54 -0.36 -13.45
N LEU A 178 -8.90 0.12 -12.37
CA LEU A 178 -8.20 1.41 -12.34
C LEU A 178 -7.04 1.45 -13.34
N SER A 179 -6.31 0.34 -13.52
CA SER A 179 -5.27 0.23 -14.53
C SER A 179 -5.80 0.46 -15.95
N ALA A 180 -6.95 -0.13 -16.28
CA ALA A 180 -7.58 0.05 -17.59
C ALA A 180 -8.09 1.49 -17.78
N GLU A 181 -8.68 2.10 -16.74
CA GLU A 181 -9.21 3.45 -16.80
C GLU A 181 -8.12 4.54 -16.85
N LEU A 182 -7.04 4.37 -16.10
CA LEU A 182 -5.99 5.38 -15.93
C LEU A 182 -4.80 5.16 -16.90
N GLY A 183 -4.72 3.99 -17.52
CA GLY A 183 -3.68 3.65 -18.50
C GLY A 183 -3.55 4.65 -19.66
N PRO A 184 -4.64 5.15 -20.27
CA PRO A 184 -4.58 6.18 -21.31
C PRO A 184 -3.90 7.49 -20.85
N ALA A 185 -3.90 7.79 -19.56
CA ALA A 185 -3.15 8.90 -18.95
C ALA A 185 -1.71 8.52 -18.56
N ASN A 186 -1.21 7.34 -19.00
CA ASN A 186 0.13 6.82 -18.65
C ASN A 186 0.32 6.63 -17.12
N ILE A 187 -0.75 6.29 -16.41
CA ILE A 187 -0.71 5.98 -14.97
C ILE A 187 -0.81 4.46 -14.80
N SER A 188 0.22 3.86 -14.23
CA SER A 188 0.20 2.44 -13.88
C SER A 188 -0.45 2.23 -12.51
N VAL A 189 -1.21 1.14 -12.38
CA VAL A 189 -1.84 0.75 -11.10
C VAL A 189 -1.53 -0.71 -10.81
N ASN A 190 -0.85 -0.99 -9.69
CA ASN A 190 -0.45 -2.35 -9.33
C ASN A 190 -0.68 -2.62 -7.85
N ALA A 191 -0.96 -3.87 -7.52
CA ALA A 191 -0.95 -4.38 -6.16
C ALA A 191 0.38 -5.11 -5.90
N ILE A 192 0.92 -4.96 -4.70
CA ILE A 192 2.02 -5.78 -4.18
C ILE A 192 1.40 -6.74 -3.17
N SER A 193 1.67 -8.05 -3.32
CA SER A 193 1.21 -9.09 -2.41
C SER A 193 2.40 -9.69 -1.67
N PRO A 194 2.78 -9.14 -0.51
CA PRO A 194 3.86 -9.69 0.30
C PRO A 194 3.42 -10.95 1.04
N GLY A 195 4.39 -11.79 1.41
CA GLY A 195 4.19 -12.81 2.42
C GLY A 195 3.81 -12.20 3.78
N PRO A 196 3.48 -13.03 4.78
CA PRO A 196 3.18 -12.53 6.12
C PRO A 196 4.36 -11.72 6.67
N ILE A 197 4.08 -10.52 7.18
CA ILE A 197 5.06 -9.63 7.83
C ILE A 197 4.46 -9.18 9.17
N ALA A 198 5.27 -9.19 10.22
CA ALA A 198 4.86 -8.78 11.56
C ALA A 198 4.62 -7.26 11.64
N THR A 199 3.47 -6.82 11.17
CA THR A 199 3.01 -5.43 11.20
C THR A 199 1.96 -5.22 12.28
N ARG A 200 1.64 -3.96 12.60
CA ARG A 200 0.50 -3.65 13.50
C ARG A 200 -0.83 -4.19 12.95
N ALA A 201 -1.04 -4.17 11.64
CA ALA A 201 -2.25 -4.73 11.03
C ALA A 201 -2.29 -6.26 11.20
N ALA A 202 -1.16 -6.93 11.03
CA ALA A 202 -1.02 -8.37 11.19
C ALA A 202 -1.20 -8.84 12.65
N SER A 203 -0.86 -8.00 13.65
CA SER A 203 -1.08 -8.34 15.08
C SER A 203 -2.55 -8.50 15.46
N GLY A 204 -3.48 -8.08 14.60
CA GLY A 204 -4.91 -8.36 14.75
C GLY A 204 -5.35 -9.74 14.24
N ILE A 205 -4.48 -10.52 13.59
CA ILE A 205 -4.78 -11.86 13.08
C ILE A 205 -4.50 -12.88 14.19
N LEU A 206 -5.47 -13.74 14.48
CA LEU A 206 -5.28 -14.83 15.46
C LEU A 206 -4.25 -15.83 14.95
N GLU A 207 -3.45 -16.40 15.86
CA GLU A 207 -2.42 -17.40 15.55
C GLU A 207 -1.40 -16.94 14.49
N PHE A 208 -1.11 -15.63 14.45
CA PHE A 208 -0.21 -15.05 13.45
C PHE A 208 1.21 -15.63 13.52
N ASP A 209 1.71 -15.95 14.72
CA ASP A 209 3.04 -16.56 14.89
C ASP A 209 3.09 -17.94 14.22
N GLN A 210 2.04 -18.76 14.36
CA GLN A 210 1.92 -20.05 13.68
C GLN A 210 1.89 -19.87 12.15
N LEU A 211 1.16 -18.87 11.67
CA LEU A 211 1.13 -18.54 10.24
C LEU A 211 2.53 -18.16 9.71
N MET A 212 3.31 -17.42 10.49
CA MET A 212 4.68 -17.06 10.12
C MET A 212 5.59 -18.31 10.09
N GLU A 213 5.54 -19.16 11.12
CA GLU A 213 6.33 -20.40 11.17
C GLU A 213 6.01 -21.32 9.97
N ASP A 214 4.73 -21.52 9.68
CA ASP A 214 4.29 -22.33 8.55
C ASP A 214 4.74 -21.72 7.21
N SER A 215 4.73 -20.38 7.12
CA SER A 215 5.19 -19.69 5.91
C SER A 215 6.69 -19.87 5.70
N VAL A 216 7.52 -19.74 6.73
CA VAL A 216 8.97 -19.98 6.65
C VAL A 216 9.25 -21.44 6.27
N LYS A 217 8.56 -22.38 6.92
CA LYS A 217 8.75 -23.82 6.67
C LYS A 217 8.45 -24.20 5.23
N ASN A 218 7.41 -23.63 4.64
CA ASN A 218 6.91 -24.00 3.32
C ASN A 218 7.44 -23.10 2.20
N ALA A 219 7.98 -21.91 2.50
CA ALA A 219 8.55 -21.05 1.47
C ALA A 219 9.84 -21.66 0.88
N PRO A 220 10.02 -21.67 -0.44
CA PRO A 220 11.25 -22.15 -1.08
C PRO A 220 12.54 -21.50 -0.58
N LEU A 221 12.50 -20.23 -0.20
CA LEU A 221 13.67 -19.54 0.37
C LEU A 221 13.84 -19.76 1.88
N HIS A 222 12.92 -20.50 2.54
CA HIS A 222 12.94 -20.81 3.97
C HIS A 222 13.15 -19.59 4.88
N ARG A 223 12.59 -18.46 4.51
CA ARG A 223 12.61 -17.22 5.30
C ARG A 223 11.38 -16.36 5.01
N MET A 224 11.14 -15.41 5.87
CA MET A 224 10.18 -14.34 5.59
C MET A 224 10.78 -13.29 4.64
N VAL A 225 9.93 -12.57 3.96
CA VAL A 225 10.30 -11.30 3.31
C VAL A 225 10.31 -10.17 4.34
N THR A 226 11.06 -9.11 4.05
CA THR A 226 11.17 -7.94 4.92
C THR A 226 10.45 -6.73 4.33
N ILE A 227 10.18 -5.72 5.17
CA ILE A 227 9.56 -4.47 4.70
C ILE A 227 10.48 -3.73 3.71
N GLU A 228 11.80 -3.90 3.85
CA GLU A 228 12.80 -3.31 2.96
C GLU A 228 12.76 -3.97 1.56
N GLU A 229 12.58 -5.29 1.49
CA GLU A 229 12.42 -6.00 0.21
C GLU A 229 11.12 -5.57 -0.51
N VAL A 230 10.02 -5.42 0.24
CA VAL A 230 8.76 -4.88 -0.30
C VAL A 230 8.95 -3.43 -0.74
N GLY A 231 9.69 -2.63 0.03
CA GLY A 231 10.03 -1.25 -0.30
C GLY A 231 10.84 -1.14 -1.59
N ALA A 232 11.84 -2.01 -1.77
CA ALA A 232 12.64 -2.04 -3.00
C ALA A 232 11.79 -2.36 -4.24
N LEU A 233 10.86 -3.32 -4.13
CA LEU A 233 9.89 -3.62 -5.19
C LEU A 233 8.96 -2.43 -5.47
N ALA A 234 8.45 -1.78 -4.41
CA ALA A 234 7.60 -0.60 -4.55
C ALA A 234 8.35 0.55 -5.25
N ALA A 235 9.62 0.79 -4.92
CA ALA A 235 10.45 1.79 -5.57
C ALA A 235 10.69 1.47 -7.05
N LEU A 236 10.89 0.20 -7.40
CA LEU A 236 10.98 -0.23 -8.80
C LEU A 236 9.68 0.08 -9.56
N LEU A 237 8.52 -0.32 -9.01
CA LEU A 237 7.22 -0.12 -9.65
C LEU A 237 6.84 1.36 -9.77
N ALA A 238 7.24 2.21 -8.82
CA ALA A 238 7.05 3.66 -8.88
C ALA A 238 7.99 4.36 -9.87
N SER A 239 9.09 3.72 -10.27
CA SER A 239 10.13 4.29 -11.13
C SER A 239 9.79 4.18 -12.63
N PRO A 240 10.49 4.92 -13.49
CA PRO A 240 10.38 4.74 -14.96
C PRO A 240 10.63 3.32 -15.44
N ALA A 241 11.40 2.50 -14.70
CA ALA A 241 11.64 1.09 -15.06
C ALA A 241 10.41 0.21 -14.83
N GLY A 242 9.54 0.56 -13.89
CA GLY A 242 8.31 -0.19 -13.57
C GLY A 242 7.10 0.18 -14.44
N ARG A 243 7.14 1.25 -15.21
CA ARG A 243 5.97 1.79 -15.95
C ARG A 243 5.32 0.84 -16.95
N GLY A 244 6.04 -0.19 -17.39
CA GLY A 244 5.48 -1.23 -18.26
C GLY A 244 4.65 -2.29 -17.52
N ILE A 245 4.62 -2.25 -16.19
CA ILE A 245 3.86 -3.17 -15.34
C ILE A 245 2.62 -2.43 -14.87
N THR A 246 1.44 -2.91 -15.24
CA THR A 246 0.16 -2.32 -14.81
C THR A 246 -0.95 -3.35 -14.79
N GLY A 247 -1.90 -3.21 -13.83
CA GLY A 247 -3.01 -4.14 -13.62
C GLY A 247 -2.60 -5.45 -12.99
N ASP A 248 -1.38 -5.56 -12.47
CA ASP A 248 -0.82 -6.80 -11.95
C ASP A 248 -0.84 -6.85 -10.42
N VAL A 249 -0.77 -8.07 -9.91
CA VAL A 249 -0.55 -8.38 -8.49
C VAL A 249 0.84 -9.01 -8.37
N VAL A 250 1.81 -8.20 -8.03
CA VAL A 250 3.21 -8.62 -7.95
C VAL A 250 3.47 -9.27 -6.60
N VAL A 251 3.68 -10.58 -6.60
CA VAL A 251 3.92 -11.36 -5.38
C VAL A 251 5.37 -11.24 -4.93
N ILE A 252 5.58 -11.03 -3.63
CA ILE A 252 6.88 -11.05 -2.97
C ILE A 252 6.74 -11.75 -1.61
N ASP A 253 6.95 -13.06 -1.57
CA ASP A 253 6.65 -13.93 -0.43
C ASP A 253 7.66 -15.07 -0.22
N ALA A 254 8.88 -14.92 -0.72
CA ALA A 254 9.92 -15.93 -0.71
C ALA A 254 9.53 -17.24 -1.46
N GLY A 255 8.54 -17.15 -2.37
CA GLY A 255 8.05 -18.27 -3.16
C GLY A 255 6.93 -19.08 -2.47
N ARG A 256 6.39 -18.61 -1.34
CA ARG A 256 5.37 -19.35 -0.58
C ARG A 256 4.12 -19.66 -1.40
N HIS A 257 3.69 -18.76 -2.28
CA HIS A 257 2.47 -18.91 -3.08
C HIS A 257 2.51 -20.03 -4.12
N ILE A 258 3.69 -20.53 -4.50
CA ILE A 258 3.82 -21.59 -5.53
C ILE A 258 3.81 -23.01 -4.94
N VAL A 259 3.80 -23.14 -3.60
CA VAL A 259 3.81 -24.44 -2.90
C VAL A 259 2.52 -24.64 -2.12
N TYR A 260 2.17 -25.93 -1.88
CA TYR A 260 0.98 -26.33 -1.10
C TYR A 260 1.25 -26.33 0.41
#